data_841e84ee6cba25e930e7cdcf066d2ba8
#
_entry.id   841e84ee6cba25e930e7cdcf066d2ba8
#
_cell.length_a   1.000
_cell.length_b   1.000
_cell.length_c   1.000
_cell.angle_alpha   90.00
_cell.angle_beta   90.00
_cell.angle_gamma   90.00
#
_symmetry.space_group_name_H-M   'P 1'
#
loop_
_entity.id
_entity.type
_entity.pdbx_description
1 polymer ?
#
loop_
_entity_poly.entity_id
_entity_poly.type
_entity_poly.pdbx_seq_one_letter_code
_entity_poly.pdbx_strand_id
1 'polypeptide(L)'
;MARVKITETVLRDGHQSIAATRMRLRQMLPVLEAMDEIGYNALECWGGATFDTCMRFLDEDPWERLRTIKKHVKKTPLQMLLRGQNILGYRHYADDVVYELSLIHI
;
A
#
# COMPACT_ATOMS: atom_id res chain seq x y z
N MET A 1 -8.76 -9.71 -29.27
CA MET A 1 -7.40 -9.35 -28.84
C MET A 1 -7.36 -9.16 -27.32
N ALA A 2 -6.48 -9.89 -26.64
CA ALA A 2 -6.36 -9.76 -25.19
C ALA A 2 -5.81 -8.36 -24.84
N ARG A 3 -6.41 -7.72 -23.85
CA ARG A 3 -5.99 -6.41 -23.37
C ARG A 3 -5.11 -6.58 -22.14
N VAL A 4 -3.89 -6.08 -22.21
CA VAL A 4 -2.97 -6.12 -21.06
C VAL A 4 -3.43 -5.08 -20.04
N LYS A 5 -3.50 -5.51 -18.78
CA LYS A 5 -3.80 -4.63 -17.64
C LYS A 5 -2.52 -4.39 -16.85
N ILE A 6 -2.36 -3.17 -16.37
CA ILE A 6 -1.14 -2.75 -15.67
C ILE A 6 -1.49 -2.41 -14.23
N THR A 7 -0.72 -2.94 -13.29
CA THR A 7 -0.78 -2.57 -11.88
C THR A 7 0.45 -1.73 -11.55
N GLU A 8 0.23 -0.54 -10.99
CA GLU A 8 1.33 0.35 -10.60
C GLU A 8 1.73 0.09 -9.15
N THR A 9 3.03 -0.05 -8.91
CA THR A 9 3.55 -0.37 -7.58
C THR A 9 4.40 0.74 -6.97
N VAL A 10 4.48 1.91 -7.60
CA VAL A 10 5.36 2.98 -7.13
C VAL A 10 5.01 3.48 -5.72
N LEU A 11 3.75 3.42 -5.33
CA LEU A 11 3.31 3.86 -4.01
C LEU A 11 3.67 2.88 -2.88
N ARG A 12 4.11 1.67 -3.22
CA ARG A 12 4.59 0.70 -2.24
C ARG A 12 6.01 0.24 -2.58
N ASP A 13 6.19 -0.44 -3.71
CA ASP A 13 7.48 -1.01 -4.08
C ASP A 13 8.50 0.05 -4.47
N GLY A 14 8.08 1.03 -5.23
CA GLY A 14 8.98 2.09 -5.71
C GLY A 14 9.65 2.84 -4.57
N HIS A 15 8.87 3.40 -3.63
CA HIS A 15 9.47 4.13 -2.52
C HIS A 15 10.13 3.20 -1.48
N GLN A 16 9.67 1.95 -1.37
CA GLN A 16 10.34 0.97 -0.51
C GLN A 16 11.76 0.69 -1.00
N SER A 17 11.93 0.60 -2.32
CA SER A 17 13.24 0.31 -2.93
C SER A 17 14.19 1.50 -2.92
N ILE A 18 13.67 2.72 -3.05
CA ILE A 18 14.48 3.93 -3.19
C ILE A 18 14.64 4.68 -1.87
N ALA A 19 13.59 4.75 -1.07
CA ALA A 19 13.54 5.56 0.14
C ALA A 19 13.31 4.74 1.42
N ALA A 20 13.59 3.45 1.39
CA ALA A 20 13.42 2.53 2.52
C ALA A 20 12.03 2.63 3.17
N THR A 21 10.99 2.76 2.35
CA THR A 21 9.59 2.88 2.75
C THR A 21 9.29 4.17 3.53
N ARG A 22 10.18 5.16 3.50
CA ARG A 22 10.06 6.36 4.32
C ARG A 22 9.39 7.55 3.62
N MET A 23 8.69 7.32 2.53
CA MET A 23 7.89 8.36 1.90
C MET A 23 6.64 8.63 2.74
N ARG A 24 6.43 9.90 3.09
CA ARG A 24 5.26 10.31 3.88
C ARG A 24 4.03 10.42 3.00
N LEU A 25 2.86 10.23 3.60
CA LEU A 25 1.58 10.34 2.91
C LEU A 25 1.43 11.69 2.18
N ARG A 26 1.81 12.78 2.83
CA ARG A 26 1.72 14.12 2.23
C ARG A 26 2.54 14.27 0.94
N GLN A 27 3.57 13.45 0.77
CA GLN A 27 4.40 13.46 -0.43
C GLN A 27 3.73 12.73 -1.59
N MET A 28 2.81 11.82 -1.29
CA MET A 28 2.05 11.06 -2.29
C MET A 28 0.82 11.82 -2.78
N LEU A 29 0.20 12.60 -1.91
CA LEU A 29 -1.09 13.24 -2.19
C LEU A 29 -1.15 13.99 -3.52
N PRO A 30 -0.12 14.76 -3.93
CA PRO A 30 -0.20 15.52 -5.17
C PRO A 30 -0.38 14.69 -6.43
N VAL A 31 0.02 13.41 -6.43
CA VAL A 31 -0.03 12.56 -7.62
C VAL A 31 -1.17 11.56 -7.62
N LEU A 32 -1.87 11.38 -6.50
CA LEU A 32 -2.90 10.35 -6.37
C LEU A 32 -4.04 10.50 -7.36
N GLU A 33 -4.55 11.70 -7.53
CA GLU A 33 -5.65 11.95 -8.46
C GLU A 33 -5.24 11.74 -9.91
N ALA A 34 -4.03 12.16 -10.26
CA ALA A 34 -3.49 11.94 -11.60
C ALA A 34 -3.32 10.46 -11.88
N MET A 35 -2.81 9.69 -10.92
CA MET A 35 -2.65 8.25 -11.06
C MET A 35 -3.99 7.53 -11.19
N ASP A 36 -5.03 8.02 -10.51
CA ASP A 36 -6.36 7.45 -10.59
C ASP A 36 -6.96 7.60 -12.00
N GLU A 37 -6.63 8.66 -12.71
CA GLU A 37 -7.12 8.93 -14.07
C GLU A 37 -6.44 8.09 -15.16
N ILE A 38 -5.29 7.48 -14.87
CA ILE A 38 -4.54 6.73 -15.90
C ILE A 38 -5.25 5.45 -16.32
N GLY A 39 -6.05 4.86 -15.43
CA GLY A 39 -6.78 3.63 -15.77
C GLY A 39 -6.01 2.36 -15.46
N TYR A 40 -5.18 2.38 -14.42
CA TYR A 40 -4.50 1.17 -13.96
C TYR A 40 -5.50 0.11 -13.50
N ASN A 41 -5.09 -1.15 -13.62
CA ASN A 41 -5.86 -2.28 -13.07
C ASN A 41 -5.98 -2.19 -11.55
N ALA A 42 -4.90 -1.79 -10.89
CA ALA A 42 -4.84 -1.56 -9.44
C ALA A 42 -3.63 -0.70 -9.10
N LEU A 43 -3.67 -0.04 -7.93
CA LEU A 43 -2.53 0.64 -7.33
C LEU A 43 -2.10 -0.14 -6.10
N GLU A 44 -0.88 -0.66 -6.10
CA GLU A 44 -0.30 -1.29 -4.92
C GLU A 44 0.31 -0.20 -4.05
N CYS A 45 -0.34 0.09 -2.92
CA CYS A 45 -0.02 1.27 -2.12
C CYS A 45 0.28 0.96 -0.65
N TRP A 46 0.21 -0.29 -0.24
CA TRP A 46 0.27 -0.64 1.16
C TRP A 46 0.81 -2.06 1.33
N GLY A 47 1.44 -2.32 2.45
CA GLY A 47 2.00 -3.64 2.77
C GLY A 47 2.51 -3.67 4.20
N GLY A 48 3.07 -4.81 4.61
CA GLY A 48 3.60 -4.96 5.96
C GLY A 48 4.73 -3.98 6.29
N ALA A 49 5.63 -3.76 5.35
CA ALA A 49 6.72 -2.80 5.52
C ALA A 49 6.18 -1.37 5.64
N THR A 50 5.13 -1.03 4.91
CA THR A 50 4.46 0.27 5.01
C THR A 50 3.87 0.46 6.39
N PHE A 51 3.18 -0.55 6.91
CA PHE A 51 2.58 -0.54 8.24
C PHE A 51 3.66 -0.30 9.31
N ASP A 52 4.73 -1.10 9.26
CA ASP A 52 5.82 -1.04 10.23
C ASP A 52 6.53 0.32 10.20
N THR A 53 6.85 0.82 9.01
CA THR A 53 7.57 2.08 8.85
C THR A 53 6.75 3.28 9.29
N CYS A 54 5.45 3.28 9.02
CA CYS A 54 4.55 4.35 9.50
C CYS A 54 4.60 4.47 11.02
N MET A 55 4.59 3.34 11.70
CA MET A 55 4.63 3.32 13.17
C MET A 55 6.00 3.65 13.73
N ARG A 56 7.08 3.11 13.12
CA ARG A 56 8.44 3.21 13.64
C ARG A 56 9.13 4.51 13.32
N PHE A 57 9.00 4.98 12.10
CA PHE A 57 9.88 6.04 11.58
C PHE A 57 9.15 7.30 11.13
N LEU A 58 7.89 7.18 10.70
CA LEU A 58 7.16 8.31 10.13
C LEU A 58 6.19 8.97 11.10
N ASP A 59 5.93 8.35 12.23
CA ASP A 59 4.93 8.80 13.21
C ASP A 59 3.58 9.04 12.52
N GLU A 60 3.21 8.13 11.64
CA GLU A 60 1.94 8.16 10.91
C GLU A 60 1.09 6.95 11.28
N ASP A 61 -0.24 7.12 11.29
CA ASP A 61 -1.16 6.01 11.44
C ASP A 61 -1.26 5.29 10.09
N PRO A 62 -0.84 4.01 10.01
CA PRO A 62 -0.88 3.28 8.74
C PRO A 62 -2.30 3.08 8.21
N TRP A 63 -3.29 2.99 9.08
CA TRP A 63 -4.68 2.87 8.68
C TRP A 63 -5.21 4.17 8.07
N GLU A 64 -4.82 5.30 8.65
CA GLU A 64 -5.19 6.61 8.14
C GLU A 64 -4.55 6.87 6.77
N ARG A 65 -3.33 6.40 6.57
CA ARG A 65 -2.69 6.44 5.26
C ARG A 65 -3.54 5.73 4.20
N LEU A 66 -3.99 4.52 4.51
CA LEU A 66 -4.82 3.73 3.59
C LEU A 66 -6.16 4.41 3.31
N ARG A 67 -6.82 4.91 4.36
CA ARG A 67 -8.09 5.62 4.22
C ARG A 67 -7.97 6.87 3.36
N THR A 68 -6.90 7.63 3.56
CA THR A 68 -6.66 8.86 2.80
C THR A 68 -6.39 8.56 1.33
N ILE A 69 -5.58 7.54 1.05
CA ILE A 69 -5.34 7.12 -0.34
C ILE A 69 -6.66 6.70 -0.98
N LYS A 70 -7.46 5.90 -0.30
CA LYS A 70 -8.76 5.46 -0.81
C LYS A 70 -9.70 6.62 -1.06
N LYS A 71 -9.65 7.65 -0.24
CA LYS A 71 -10.48 8.85 -0.40
C LYS A 71 -10.14 9.62 -1.67
N HIS A 72 -8.86 9.66 -2.05
CA HIS A 72 -8.39 10.38 -3.24
C HIS A 72 -8.44 9.52 -4.51
N VAL A 73 -8.30 8.21 -4.37
CA VAL A 73 -8.33 7.28 -5.50
C VAL A 73 -9.71 6.62 -5.55
N LYS A 74 -10.56 7.09 -6.46
CA LYS A 74 -11.97 6.69 -6.51
C LYS A 74 -12.26 5.64 -7.56
N LYS A 75 -11.51 5.61 -8.66
CA LYS A 75 -11.78 4.76 -9.82
C LYS A 75 -10.92 3.50 -9.84
N THR A 76 -9.71 3.57 -9.31
CA THR A 76 -8.73 2.49 -9.36
C THR A 76 -8.75 1.69 -8.07
N PRO A 77 -8.86 0.34 -8.13
CA PRO A 77 -8.76 -0.50 -6.95
C PRO A 77 -7.39 -0.38 -6.27
N LEU A 78 -7.38 -0.48 -4.96
CA LEU A 78 -6.15 -0.50 -4.19
C LEU A 78 -5.74 -1.94 -3.90
N GLN A 79 -4.43 -2.18 -3.85
CA GLN A 79 -3.86 -3.50 -3.63
C GLN A 79 -2.82 -3.43 -2.51
N MET A 80 -2.74 -4.48 -1.73
CA MET A 80 -1.75 -4.64 -0.67
C MET A 80 -0.86 -5.84 -0.99
N LEU A 81 0.43 -5.75 -0.65
CA LEU A 81 1.31 -6.91 -0.65
C LEU A 81 1.16 -7.65 0.68
N LEU A 82 0.80 -8.94 0.61
CA LEU A 82 0.67 -9.81 1.76
C LEU A 82 1.76 -10.89 1.73
N ARG A 83 2.51 -10.99 2.82
CA ARG A 83 3.64 -11.93 2.92
C ARG A 83 3.36 -13.12 3.84
N GLY A 84 2.11 -13.46 4.07
CA GLY A 84 1.74 -14.55 4.97
C GLY A 84 2.15 -14.24 6.41
N GLN A 85 2.80 -15.19 7.10
CA GLN A 85 3.19 -14.99 8.50
C GLN A 85 4.29 -13.97 8.72
N ASN A 86 5.04 -13.59 7.68
CA ASN A 86 6.03 -12.52 7.76
C ASN A 86 5.44 -11.17 7.38
N ILE A 87 4.21 -10.92 7.77
CA ILE A 87 3.38 -9.85 7.23
C ILE A 87 3.90 -8.43 7.55
N LEU A 88 4.51 -8.22 8.70
CA LEU A 88 5.02 -6.91 9.11
C LEU A 88 6.55 -6.83 9.15
N GLY A 89 7.24 -7.81 8.60
CA GLY A 89 8.70 -7.84 8.60
C GLY A 89 9.21 -9.25 8.46
N TYR A 90 10.25 -9.61 9.24
CA TYR A 90 10.89 -10.91 9.16
C TYR A 90 10.48 -11.87 10.29
N ARG A 91 9.52 -11.48 11.12
CA ARG A 91 8.97 -12.34 12.17
C ARG A 91 7.74 -13.06 11.67
N HIS A 92 7.57 -14.30 12.16
CA HIS A 92 6.32 -15.04 11.95
C HIS A 92 5.26 -14.55 12.93
N TYR A 93 4.08 -14.25 12.42
CA TYR A 93 2.94 -13.85 13.22
C TYR A 93 1.93 -15.00 13.32
N ALA A 94 1.13 -15.00 14.40
CA ALA A 94 0.08 -15.99 14.58
C ALA A 94 -0.98 -15.88 13.47
N ASP A 95 -1.67 -16.98 13.19
CA ASP A 95 -2.64 -17.03 12.08
C ASP A 95 -3.78 -16.03 12.23
N ASP A 96 -4.21 -15.74 13.45
CA ASP A 96 -5.27 -14.76 13.72
C ASP A 96 -4.83 -13.34 13.32
N VAL A 97 -3.57 -12.97 13.57
CA VAL A 97 -3.02 -11.68 13.16
C VAL A 97 -2.97 -11.58 11.64
N VAL A 98 -2.51 -12.63 10.96
CA VAL A 98 -2.46 -12.69 9.49
C VAL A 98 -3.87 -12.57 8.91
N TYR A 99 -4.83 -13.25 9.51
CA TYR A 99 -6.23 -13.19 9.08
C TYR A 99 -6.79 -11.77 9.17
N GLU A 100 -6.61 -11.11 10.31
CA GLU A 100 -7.10 -9.74 10.52
C GLU A 100 -6.50 -8.76 9.51
N LEU A 101 -5.19 -8.84 9.26
CA LEU A 101 -4.53 -7.96 8.30
C LEU A 101 -4.92 -8.27 6.86
N SER A 102 -5.21 -9.54 6.54
CA SER A 102 -5.63 -9.92 5.19
C SER A 102 -7.01 -9.39 4.82
N LEU A 103 -7.87 -9.10 5.80
CA LEU A 103 -9.21 -8.55 5.56
C LEU A 103 -9.17 -7.16 4.93
N ILE A 104 -8.07 -6.47 5.01
CA ILE A 104 -7.89 -5.16 4.38
C ILE A 104 -8.04 -5.24 2.87
N HIS A 105 -7.70 -6.38 2.27
CA HIS A 105 -7.80 -6.60 0.84
C HIS A 105 -9.25 -6.71 0.33
N ILE A 106 -10.12 -7.07 1.21
CA ILE A 106 -11.51 -7.32 0.88
C ILE A 106 -12.32 -6.04 1.05
#